data_8530933f7f03077a7ced4cedb6ca4960
#
_entry.id   8530933f7f03077a7ced4cedb6ca4960
#
_cell.length_a   1.000
_cell.length_b   1.000
_cell.length_c   1.000
_cell.angle_alpha   90.00
_cell.angle_beta   90.00
_cell.angle_gamma   90.00
#
_symmetry.space_group_name_H-M   'P 1'
#
loop_
_entity.id
_entity.type
_entity.pdbx_description
1 polymer ?
#
loop_
_entity_poly.entity_id
_entity_poly.type
_entity_poly.pdbx_seq_one_letter_code
_entity_poly.pdbx_strand_id
1 'polypeptide(L)'
;MNSGIVMIILMLLPGGDLSSSFVNIDTVEECEQRLGRIRPILENGDIEMKEAGCFRSPVQFDYFDHDPPKDAQRYDFLVSFDGDQAAVRRLESAAECRAELERQSASRSYCTTSTQDVTNLAE
;
A
#
# COMPACT_ATOMS: atom_id res chain seq x y z
N MET A 1 18.38 13.13 0.48
CA MET A 1 17.13 12.46 0.15
C MET A 1 16.89 11.31 1.10
N ASN A 2 15.81 11.34 1.82
CA ASN A 2 15.53 10.34 2.83
C ASN A 2 14.31 9.53 2.46
N SER A 3 14.47 8.22 2.47
CA SER A 3 13.34 7.33 2.38
C SER A 3 12.79 7.10 3.77
N GLY A 4 11.47 7.14 3.89
CA GLY A 4 10.82 6.80 5.14
C GLY A 4 10.47 5.32 5.17
N ILE A 5 10.03 4.87 6.33
CA ILE A 5 9.51 3.51 6.48
C ILE A 5 8.00 3.58 6.40
N VAL A 6 7.42 2.72 5.59
CA VAL A 6 5.96 2.65 5.42
C VAL A 6 5.54 1.19 5.60
N MET A 7 4.56 0.99 6.48
CA MET A 7 3.90 -0.32 6.55
C MET A 7 2.85 -0.36 5.46
N ILE A 8 2.94 -1.34 4.58
CA ILE A 8 2.02 -1.48 3.46
C ILE A 8 1.27 -2.78 3.61
N ILE A 9 -0.04 -2.70 3.53
CA ILE A 9 -0.93 -3.87 3.63
C ILE A 9 -1.85 -3.87 2.42
N LEU A 10 -1.84 -4.96 1.68
CA LEU A 10 -2.73 -5.16 0.53
C LEU A 10 -3.76 -6.22 0.88
N MET A 11 -5.03 -5.84 0.77
CA MET A 11 -6.16 -6.72 1.09
C MET A 11 -6.99 -6.94 -0.16
N LEU A 12 -7.43 -8.19 -0.35
CA LEU A 12 -8.27 -8.54 -1.49
C LEU A 12 -9.73 -8.27 -1.14
N LEU A 13 -10.36 -7.35 -1.87
CA LEU A 13 -11.75 -6.99 -1.66
C LEU A 13 -12.67 -7.99 -2.36
N PRO A 14 -13.94 -8.08 -1.89
CA PRO A 14 -14.95 -8.88 -2.61
C PRO A 14 -15.07 -8.40 -4.03
N GLY A 15 -14.95 -8.94 -5.02
CA GLY A 15 -14.96 -8.47 -6.39
C GLY A 15 -13.61 -8.54 -7.05
N GLY A 16 -12.55 -8.81 -6.28
CA GLY A 16 -11.25 -9.07 -6.85
C GLY A 16 -10.27 -7.90 -6.88
N ASP A 17 -10.72 -6.71 -6.51
CA ASP A 17 -9.83 -5.55 -6.45
C ASP A 17 -8.97 -5.59 -5.19
N LEU A 18 -7.78 -5.00 -5.25
CA LEU A 18 -6.90 -4.90 -4.08
C LEU A 18 -7.03 -3.52 -3.45
N SER A 19 -7.15 -3.50 -2.14
CA SER A 19 -7.12 -2.29 -1.34
C SER A 19 -5.75 -2.16 -0.70
N SER A 20 -5.17 -0.96 -0.74
CA SER A 20 -3.87 -0.71 -0.12
C SER A 20 -4.02 0.23 1.06
N SER A 21 -3.28 -0.08 2.12
CA SER A 21 -3.20 0.75 3.32
C SER A 21 -1.74 1.06 3.58
N PHE A 22 -1.45 2.32 3.94
CA PHE A 22 -0.10 2.81 4.14
C PHE A 22 0.00 3.50 5.49
N VAL A 23 0.99 3.15 6.29
CA VAL A 23 1.23 3.80 7.57
C VAL A 23 2.68 4.24 7.62
N ASN A 24 2.89 5.55 7.71
CA ASN A 24 4.24 6.10 7.87
C ASN A 24 4.74 5.81 9.28
N ILE A 25 5.94 5.26 9.39
CA ILE A 25 6.50 4.85 10.67
C ILE A 25 7.95 5.30 10.72
N ASP A 26 8.45 5.60 11.91
CA ASP A 26 9.77 6.19 12.06
C ASP A 26 10.91 5.20 11.84
N THR A 27 10.76 3.96 12.31
CA THR A 27 11.83 2.97 12.22
C THR A 27 11.31 1.61 11.76
N VAL A 28 12.21 0.82 11.20
CA VAL A 28 11.87 -0.55 10.78
C VAL A 28 11.45 -1.38 11.99
N GLU A 29 12.15 -1.22 13.12
CA GLU A 29 11.81 -2.01 14.32
C GLU A 29 10.40 -1.70 14.80
N GLU A 30 10.02 -0.43 14.86
CA GLU A 30 8.67 -0.06 15.27
C GLU A 30 7.65 -0.62 14.29
N CYS A 31 7.95 -0.55 12.99
CA CYS A 31 7.05 -1.08 11.97
C CYS A 31 6.85 -2.58 12.15
N GLU A 32 7.92 -3.32 12.35
CA GLU A 32 7.83 -4.77 12.51
C GLU A 32 7.09 -5.18 13.77
N GLN A 33 7.26 -4.40 14.85
CA GLN A 33 6.53 -4.66 16.08
C GLN A 33 5.02 -4.46 15.87
N ARG A 34 4.65 -3.38 15.20
CA ARG A 34 3.24 -3.11 14.92
C ARG A 34 2.66 -4.15 13.98
N LEU A 35 3.39 -4.51 12.94
CA LEU A 35 2.92 -5.51 11.99
C LEU A 35 2.76 -6.87 12.67
N GLY A 36 3.67 -7.21 13.58
CA GLY A 36 3.58 -8.46 14.34
C GLY A 36 2.32 -8.56 15.19
N ARG A 37 1.81 -7.42 15.68
CA ARG A 37 0.55 -7.39 16.43
C ARG A 37 -0.67 -7.42 15.52
N ILE A 38 -0.57 -6.80 14.36
CA ILE A 38 -1.70 -6.66 13.43
C ILE A 38 -1.88 -7.91 12.57
N ARG A 39 -0.77 -8.53 12.14
CA ARG A 39 -0.82 -9.63 11.18
C ARG A 39 -1.74 -10.78 11.59
N PRO A 40 -1.69 -11.28 12.85
CA PRO A 40 -2.62 -12.36 13.21
C PRO A 40 -4.07 -11.94 13.13
N ILE A 41 -4.38 -10.68 13.45
CA ILE A 41 -5.75 -10.18 13.36
C ILE A 41 -6.21 -10.16 11.90
N LEU A 42 -5.34 -9.71 10.98
CA LEU A 42 -5.67 -9.66 9.57
C LEU A 42 -5.81 -11.05 8.97
N GLU A 43 -4.93 -11.98 9.37
CA GLU A 43 -4.96 -13.34 8.85
C GLU A 43 -6.19 -14.11 9.29
N ASN A 44 -6.76 -13.75 10.44
CA ASN A 44 -7.97 -14.39 10.96
C ASN A 44 -9.25 -13.67 10.53
N GLY A 45 -9.14 -12.58 9.79
CA GLY A 45 -10.30 -11.84 9.32
C GLY A 45 -10.93 -12.47 8.09
N ASP A 46 -12.08 -11.92 7.70
CA ASP A 46 -12.83 -12.41 6.55
C ASP A 46 -12.25 -11.98 5.22
N ILE A 47 -11.38 -10.97 5.22
CA ILE A 47 -10.80 -10.42 4.00
C ILE A 47 -9.38 -10.97 3.84
N GLU A 48 -9.07 -11.49 2.67
CA GLU A 48 -7.77 -12.09 2.41
C GLU A 48 -6.67 -11.01 2.35
N MET A 49 -5.60 -11.22 3.09
CA MET A 49 -4.42 -10.36 3.06
C MET A 49 -3.48 -10.88 1.97
N LYS A 50 -3.23 -10.04 0.96
CA LYS A 50 -2.40 -10.43 -0.18
C LYS A 50 -0.92 -10.21 0.11
N GLU A 51 -0.58 -9.07 0.69
CA GLU A 51 0.79 -8.72 1.06
C GLU A 51 0.76 -7.86 2.30
N ALA A 52 1.77 -7.97 3.15
CA ALA A 52 1.95 -7.07 4.28
C ALA A 52 3.43 -7.02 4.62
N GLY A 53 3.93 -5.83 4.89
CA GLY A 53 5.34 -5.70 5.22
C GLY A 53 5.73 -4.28 5.54
N CYS A 54 6.99 -4.14 5.93
CA CYS A 54 7.61 -2.86 6.25
C CYS A 54 8.62 -2.56 5.16
N PHE A 55 8.49 -1.40 4.52
CA PHE A 55 9.28 -1.09 3.33
C PHE A 55 9.85 0.30 3.42
N ARG A 56 10.98 0.51 2.76
CA ARG A 56 11.53 1.84 2.52
C ARG A 56 10.80 2.43 1.32
N SER A 57 10.32 3.65 1.49
CA SER A 57 9.58 4.33 0.43
C SER A 57 9.96 5.80 0.40
N PRO A 58 10.21 6.37 -0.80
CA PRO A 58 10.44 7.82 -0.91
C PRO A 58 9.15 8.62 -0.83
N VAL A 59 8.00 7.96 -0.77
CA VAL A 59 6.69 8.60 -0.77
C VAL A 59 6.04 8.41 0.59
N GLN A 60 5.41 9.45 1.11
CA GLN A 60 4.66 9.40 2.36
C GLN A 60 3.18 9.61 2.08
N PHE A 61 2.34 9.26 3.04
CA PHE A 61 0.90 9.14 2.83
C PHE A 61 0.11 9.87 3.89
N ASP A 62 -1.16 10.15 3.57
CA ASP A 62 -2.13 10.68 4.51
C ASP A 62 -2.35 9.71 5.68
N TYR A 63 -2.93 10.24 6.75
CA TYR A 63 -3.32 9.42 7.88
C TYR A 63 -4.28 8.31 7.44
N PHE A 64 -4.05 7.10 7.92
CA PHE A 64 -4.90 5.97 7.62
C PHE A 64 -6.16 6.03 8.50
N ASP A 65 -7.33 6.06 7.86
CA ASP A 65 -8.63 6.03 8.54
C ASP A 65 -9.14 4.59 8.51
N HIS A 66 -9.36 4.01 9.69
CA HIS A 66 -9.85 2.63 9.80
C HIS A 66 -11.32 2.49 9.39
N ASP A 67 -12.07 3.58 9.40
CA ASP A 67 -13.50 3.56 9.14
C ASP A 67 -13.90 4.75 8.26
N PRO A 68 -13.41 4.78 7.01
CA PRO A 68 -13.72 5.92 6.14
C PRO A 68 -15.19 5.89 5.74
N PRO A 69 -15.77 7.06 5.38
CA PRO A 69 -17.13 7.10 4.85
C PRO A 69 -17.27 6.21 3.62
N LYS A 70 -18.45 5.68 3.41
CA LYS A 70 -18.70 4.79 2.26
C LYS A 70 -18.45 5.49 0.93
N ASP A 71 -18.66 6.80 0.87
CA ASP A 71 -18.43 7.58 -0.33
C ASP A 71 -17.05 8.23 -0.36
N ALA A 72 -16.13 7.81 0.50
CA ALA A 72 -14.78 8.34 0.48
C ALA A 72 -14.14 8.11 -0.88
N GLN A 73 -13.46 9.13 -1.37
CA GLN A 73 -12.77 9.03 -2.65
C GLN A 73 -11.65 8.01 -2.54
N ARG A 74 -11.46 7.22 -3.60
CA ARG A 74 -10.37 6.25 -3.67
C ARG A 74 -9.44 6.64 -4.80
N TYR A 75 -8.17 6.36 -4.59
CA TYR A 75 -7.11 6.71 -5.54
C TYR A 75 -6.46 5.43 -6.03
N ASP A 76 -6.01 5.44 -7.27
CA ASP A 76 -5.39 4.28 -7.89
C ASP A 76 -3.89 4.35 -7.75
N PHE A 77 -3.27 3.25 -7.31
CA PHE A 77 -1.83 3.16 -7.11
C PHE A 77 -1.26 1.91 -7.76
N LEU A 78 -0.10 2.07 -8.36
CA LEU A 78 0.74 0.94 -8.75
C LEU A 78 1.78 0.75 -7.64
N VAL A 79 1.74 -0.38 -6.98
CA VAL A 79 2.64 -0.70 -5.88
C VAL A 79 3.58 -1.80 -6.34
N SER A 80 4.87 -1.54 -6.29
CA SER A 80 5.89 -2.51 -6.69
C SER A 80 6.86 -2.72 -5.55
N PHE A 81 7.17 -3.98 -5.25
CA PHE A 81 8.09 -4.33 -4.17
C PHE A 81 9.37 -4.90 -4.74
N ASP A 82 10.49 -4.49 -4.16
CA ASP A 82 11.81 -4.99 -4.51
C ASP A 82 12.60 -5.15 -3.21
N GLY A 83 12.62 -6.37 -2.67
CA GLY A 83 13.24 -6.62 -1.38
C GLY A 83 12.54 -5.84 -0.27
N ASP A 84 13.29 -4.97 0.40
CA ASP A 84 12.76 -4.13 1.46
C ASP A 84 12.35 -2.74 0.97
N GLN A 85 12.30 -2.55 -0.35
CA GLN A 85 11.92 -1.26 -0.92
C GLN A 85 10.56 -1.36 -1.61
N ALA A 86 9.81 -0.29 -1.57
CA ALA A 86 8.53 -0.20 -2.26
C ALA A 86 8.51 1.06 -3.11
N ALA A 87 8.03 0.92 -4.33
CA ALA A 87 7.75 2.05 -5.22
C ALA A 87 6.24 2.16 -5.33
N VAL A 88 5.70 3.30 -4.93
CA VAL A 88 4.26 3.54 -4.96
C VAL A 88 4.01 4.73 -5.86
N ARG A 89 3.20 4.53 -6.88
CA ARG A 89 2.97 5.54 -7.90
C ARG A 89 1.47 5.74 -8.06
N ARG A 90 1.05 6.98 -7.91
CA ARG A 90 -0.36 7.31 -8.11
C ARG A 90 -0.66 7.43 -9.59
N LEU A 91 -1.77 6.82 -10.03
CA LEU A 91 -2.20 6.84 -11.41
C LEU A 91 -3.58 7.45 -11.52
N GLU A 92 -3.97 7.79 -12.75
CA GLU A 92 -5.23 8.48 -12.99
C GLU A 92 -6.43 7.52 -12.96
N SER A 93 -6.19 6.24 -13.28
CA SER A 93 -7.30 5.28 -13.38
C SER A 93 -6.78 3.86 -13.24
N ALA A 94 -7.70 2.94 -12.98
CA ALA A 94 -7.38 1.52 -12.95
C ALA A 94 -6.91 1.03 -14.31
N ALA A 95 -7.45 1.57 -15.40
CA ALA A 95 -7.03 1.17 -16.74
C ALA A 95 -5.58 1.57 -17.00
N GLU A 96 -5.18 2.78 -16.55
CA GLU A 96 -3.81 3.22 -16.67
C GLU A 96 -2.88 2.32 -15.86
N CYS A 97 -3.31 1.93 -14.66
CA CYS A 97 -2.51 1.06 -13.83
C CYS A 97 -2.29 -0.30 -14.51
N ARG A 98 -3.32 -0.89 -15.09
CA ARG A 98 -3.19 -2.17 -15.78
C ARG A 98 -2.26 -2.06 -16.98
N ALA A 99 -2.31 -0.95 -17.71
CA ALA A 99 -1.42 -0.73 -18.85
C ALA A 99 0.03 -0.64 -18.40
N GLU A 100 0.27 0.07 -17.29
CA GLU A 100 1.62 0.16 -16.73
C GLU A 100 2.12 -1.20 -16.23
N LEU A 101 1.23 -1.96 -15.60
CA LEU A 101 1.58 -3.28 -15.08
C LEU A 101 1.99 -4.22 -16.20
N GLU A 102 1.31 -4.14 -17.34
CA GLU A 102 1.64 -4.97 -18.50
C GLU A 102 2.99 -4.60 -19.11
N ARG A 103 3.37 -3.33 -19.04
CA ARG A 103 4.66 -2.89 -19.55
C ARG A 103 5.82 -3.29 -18.65
N GLN A 104 5.55 -3.45 -17.36
CA GLN A 104 6.57 -3.85 -16.40
C GLN A 104 6.62 -5.36 -16.33
N SER A 105 7.82 -5.88 -16.19
CA SER A 105 7.98 -7.32 -15.98
C SER A 105 8.30 -7.66 -14.54
N ALA A 106 8.10 -6.69 -13.63
CA ALA A 106 8.38 -6.89 -12.21
C ALA A 106 7.37 -7.87 -11.60
N SER A 107 7.87 -8.85 -10.85
CA SER A 107 7.07 -9.96 -10.37
C SER A 107 6.17 -9.61 -9.19
N ARG A 108 6.51 -8.55 -8.43
CA ARG A 108 5.71 -8.15 -7.26
C ARG A 108 5.17 -6.74 -7.46
N SER A 109 4.35 -6.59 -8.48
CA SER A 109 3.70 -5.32 -8.79
C SER A 109 2.20 -5.52 -8.79
N TYR A 110 1.48 -4.57 -8.21
CA TYR A 110 0.03 -4.69 -7.99
C TYR A 110 -0.66 -3.39 -8.30
N CYS A 111 -1.83 -3.48 -8.93
CA CYS A 111 -2.74 -2.36 -9.05
C CYS A 111 -3.68 -2.38 -7.85
N THR A 112 -3.74 -1.27 -7.13
CA THR A 112 -4.51 -1.18 -5.89
C THR A 112 -5.31 0.11 -5.84
N THR A 113 -6.27 0.19 -4.92
CA THR A 113 -6.93 1.45 -4.59
C THR A 113 -6.81 1.71 -3.10
N SER A 114 -6.83 2.99 -2.72
CA SER A 114 -6.75 3.39 -1.33
C SER A 114 -7.54 4.65 -1.09
N THR A 115 -8.07 4.82 0.11
CA THR A 115 -8.68 6.09 0.52
C THR A 115 -7.63 7.13 0.93
N GLN A 116 -6.37 6.72 1.01
CA GLN A 116 -5.27 7.62 1.31
C GLN A 116 -4.66 8.15 0.02
N ASP A 117 -4.10 9.35 0.09
CA ASP A 117 -3.33 9.92 -1.01
C ASP A 117 -1.91 10.16 -0.54
N VAL A 118 -1.02 10.42 -1.49
CA VAL A 118 0.35 10.79 -1.14
C VAL A 118 0.36 12.22 -0.64
N THR A 119 1.13 12.46 0.42
CA THR A 119 1.25 13.80 0.99
C THR A 119 2.60 14.42 0.71
N ASN A 120 3.59 13.61 0.44
CA ASN A 120 4.94 14.10 0.27
C ASN A 120 5.69 13.20 -0.71
N LEU A 121 6.15 13.79 -1.80
CA LEU A 121 7.03 13.11 -2.75
C LEU A 121 8.45 13.53 -2.42
N ALA A 122 9.29 12.57 -2.10
CA ALA A 122 10.70 12.85 -1.85
C ALA A 122 11.35 13.31 -3.16
N GLU A 123 12.14 14.35 -3.07
CA GLU A 123 12.75 14.93 -4.25
C GLU A 123 14.22 14.84 -4.28
#